data_1ba80a4c55613abf078b36f153dd9e39
#
_entry.id   1ba80a4c55613abf078b36f153dd9e39
#
_cell.length_a   1.000
_cell.length_b   1.000
_cell.length_c   1.000
_cell.angle_alpha   90.00
_cell.angle_beta   90.00
_cell.angle_gamma   90.00
#
_symmetry.space_group_name_H-M   'P 1'
#
loop_
_entity.id
_entity.type
_entity.pdbx_description
1 polymer ?
#
loop_
_entity_poly.entity_id
_entity_poly.type
_entity_poly.pdbx_seq_one_letter_code
_entity_poly.pdbx_strand_id
1 'polypeptide(L)'
;TPIFVRKDSGMRTIADLKGKRVTMGYSAMRNIDQVTRAMLATARLTEADIKPVLVPNVVRSADDFVASNADMFFFAFGGPKVREADVSVGGIRALEIDPAGMPAARKIMAWGYLTDVAPGPAFTGVEKPMKIYSFDNVLITHAKAPDDLIYKLLDSMVQTKADLVAIAPPLQEFSAAFGYRA
;
A
#
# COMPACT_ATOMS: atom_id res chain seq x y z
N THR A 1 1.77 2.78 1.81
CA THR A 1 0.71 2.24 0.93
C THR A 1 -0.65 2.45 1.58
N PRO A 2 -1.56 3.23 1.01
CA PRO A 2 -2.87 3.53 1.60
C PRO A 2 -3.98 2.58 1.14
N ILE A 3 -5.09 2.64 1.89
CA ILE A 3 -6.42 2.29 1.42
C ILE A 3 -7.08 3.59 0.92
N PHE A 4 -7.66 3.53 -0.27
CA PHE A 4 -8.40 4.64 -0.86
C PHE A 4 -9.90 4.39 -0.83
N VAL A 5 -10.65 5.48 -0.65
CA VAL A 5 -12.11 5.53 -0.71
C VAL A 5 -12.56 6.68 -1.60
N ARG A 6 -13.84 6.73 -1.98
CA ARG A 6 -14.38 7.91 -2.67
C ARG A 6 -14.31 9.14 -1.75
N LYS A 7 -13.92 10.28 -2.31
CA LYS A 7 -13.77 11.53 -1.57
C LYS A 7 -15.07 11.99 -0.91
N ASP A 8 -16.19 11.76 -1.57
CA ASP A 8 -17.55 12.10 -1.12
C ASP A 8 -18.18 11.08 -0.17
N SER A 9 -17.52 9.95 0.08
CA SER A 9 -18.04 8.87 0.95
C SER A 9 -18.17 9.25 2.43
N GLY A 10 -17.54 10.35 2.86
CA GLY A 10 -17.46 10.74 4.27
C GLY A 10 -16.42 9.97 5.09
N MET A 11 -15.90 8.85 4.62
CA MET A 11 -14.88 8.05 5.31
C MET A 11 -13.53 8.78 5.35
N ARG A 12 -12.84 8.74 6.50
CA ARG A 12 -11.56 9.44 6.73
C ARG A 12 -10.49 8.55 7.38
N THR A 13 -10.91 7.56 8.13
CA THR A 13 -10.02 6.67 8.89
C THR A 13 -10.33 5.20 8.59
N ILE A 14 -9.44 4.30 8.97
CA ILE A 14 -9.66 2.86 8.82
C ILE A 14 -10.91 2.39 9.60
N ALA A 15 -11.25 3.03 10.73
CA ALA A 15 -12.43 2.68 11.51
C ALA A 15 -13.76 2.84 10.72
N ASP A 16 -13.79 3.75 9.75
CA ASP A 16 -14.96 4.01 8.93
C ASP A 16 -15.27 2.86 7.94
N LEU A 17 -14.35 1.89 7.81
CA LEU A 17 -14.57 0.68 7.00
C LEU A 17 -15.50 -0.34 7.66
N LYS A 18 -15.92 -0.14 8.92
CA LYS A 18 -16.87 -1.03 9.58
C LYS A 18 -18.17 -1.14 8.80
N GLY A 19 -18.57 -2.37 8.46
CA GLY A 19 -19.76 -2.69 7.68
C GLY A 19 -19.67 -2.36 6.18
N LYS A 20 -18.52 -1.88 5.69
CA LYS A 20 -18.28 -1.54 4.28
C LYS A 20 -17.82 -2.74 3.47
N ARG A 21 -17.94 -2.64 2.15
CA ARG A 21 -17.45 -3.62 1.18
C ARG A 21 -15.94 -3.39 0.99
N VAL A 22 -15.14 -4.27 1.58
CA VAL A 22 -13.68 -4.16 1.62
C VAL A 22 -13.07 -5.24 0.75
N THR A 23 -12.18 -4.88 -0.18
CA THR A 23 -11.48 -5.85 -1.02
C THR A 23 -10.49 -6.65 -0.21
N MET A 24 -10.57 -7.98 -0.31
CA MET A 24 -9.84 -8.96 0.50
C MET A 24 -9.43 -10.17 -0.35
N GLY A 25 -8.73 -11.11 0.27
CA GLY A 25 -8.35 -12.39 -0.31
C GLY A 25 -7.07 -12.31 -1.14
N TYR A 26 -6.97 -11.36 -2.07
CA TYR A 26 -5.80 -11.12 -2.93
C TYR A 26 -5.06 -12.40 -3.32
N SER A 27 -5.79 -13.35 -3.94
CA SER A 27 -5.33 -14.74 -4.14
C SER A 27 -4.01 -14.86 -4.91
N ALA A 28 -3.71 -13.90 -5.79
CA ALA A 28 -2.44 -13.79 -6.51
C ALA A 28 -1.39 -12.90 -5.82
N MET A 29 -1.75 -12.22 -4.71
CA MET A 29 -0.88 -11.29 -3.97
C MET A 29 -1.12 -11.42 -2.45
N ARG A 30 -0.82 -12.58 -1.90
CA ARG A 30 -1.16 -12.93 -0.50
C ARG A 30 -0.58 -12.00 0.55
N ASN A 31 0.56 -11.37 0.28
CA ASN A 31 1.12 -10.34 1.14
C ASN A 31 0.17 -9.13 1.29
N ILE A 32 -0.56 -8.78 0.25
CA ILE A 32 -1.51 -7.65 0.28
C ILE A 32 -2.73 -7.97 1.16
N ASP A 33 -3.21 -9.22 1.15
CA ASP A 33 -4.25 -9.65 2.08
C ASP A 33 -3.79 -9.47 3.54
N GLN A 34 -2.56 -9.89 3.84
CA GLN A 34 -1.98 -9.73 5.17
C GLN A 34 -1.81 -8.27 5.57
N VAL A 35 -1.35 -7.41 4.65
CA VAL A 35 -1.26 -5.96 4.86
C VAL A 35 -2.63 -5.35 5.15
N THR A 36 -3.65 -5.71 4.36
CA THR A 36 -5.02 -5.20 4.55
C THR A 36 -5.57 -5.60 5.92
N ARG A 37 -5.36 -6.86 6.35
CA ARG A 37 -5.72 -7.32 7.70
C ARG A 37 -4.98 -6.54 8.79
N ALA A 38 -3.70 -6.28 8.62
CA ALA A 38 -2.93 -5.47 9.56
C ALA A 38 -3.45 -4.03 9.65
N MET A 39 -3.83 -3.44 8.50
CA MET A 39 -4.43 -2.10 8.47
C MET A 39 -5.79 -2.07 9.18
N LEU A 40 -6.66 -3.05 8.94
CA LEU A 40 -7.94 -3.18 9.66
C LEU A 40 -7.72 -3.29 11.17
N ALA A 41 -6.71 -4.06 11.60
CA ALA A 41 -6.38 -4.24 13.01
C ALA A 41 -5.92 -2.94 13.69
N THR A 42 -5.42 -1.94 12.95
CA THR A 42 -5.11 -0.61 13.53
C THR A 42 -6.36 0.07 14.10
N ALA A 43 -7.52 -0.22 13.52
CA ALA A 43 -8.82 0.28 14.01
C ALA A 43 -9.60 -0.78 14.82
N ARG A 44 -8.93 -1.87 15.24
CA ARG A 44 -9.54 -3.02 15.94
C ARG A 44 -10.64 -3.71 15.13
N LEU A 45 -10.59 -3.59 13.81
CA LEU A 45 -11.49 -4.29 12.89
C LEU A 45 -10.89 -5.64 12.49
N THR A 46 -11.78 -6.59 12.26
CA THR A 46 -11.49 -7.91 11.71
C THR A 46 -12.31 -8.12 10.44
N GLU A 47 -12.12 -9.24 9.77
CA GLU A 47 -12.92 -9.60 8.59
C GLU A 47 -14.43 -9.74 8.92
N ALA A 48 -14.77 -10.09 10.17
CA ALA A 48 -16.16 -10.17 10.62
C ALA A 48 -16.86 -8.81 10.75
N ASP A 49 -16.09 -7.72 10.82
CA ASP A 49 -16.61 -6.35 10.95
C ASP A 49 -16.87 -5.67 9.58
N ILE A 50 -16.55 -6.33 8.48
CA ILE A 50 -16.64 -5.79 7.11
C ILE A 50 -17.47 -6.72 6.22
N LYS A 51 -17.71 -6.32 4.98
CA LYS A 51 -18.27 -7.16 3.90
C LYS A 51 -17.14 -7.46 2.91
N PRO A 52 -16.50 -8.64 2.97
CA PRO A 52 -15.37 -8.94 2.11
C PRO A 52 -15.78 -9.05 0.64
N VAL A 53 -15.04 -8.39 -0.24
CA VAL A 53 -15.11 -8.52 -1.70
C VAL A 53 -13.83 -9.22 -2.14
N LEU A 54 -13.92 -10.47 -2.57
CA LEU A 54 -12.76 -11.26 -2.92
C LEU A 54 -12.18 -10.85 -4.27
N VAL A 55 -10.91 -10.49 -4.28
CA VAL A 55 -10.18 -10.07 -5.49
C VAL A 55 -8.85 -10.82 -5.63
N PRO A 56 -8.37 -11.09 -6.87
CA PRO A 56 -7.08 -11.73 -7.06
C PRO A 56 -5.90 -10.80 -6.80
N ASN A 57 -6.01 -9.50 -7.10
CA ASN A 57 -4.90 -8.55 -7.05
C ASN A 57 -5.39 -7.11 -6.87
N VAL A 58 -4.43 -6.18 -6.72
CA VAL A 58 -4.72 -4.76 -6.50
C VAL A 58 -5.35 -4.05 -7.70
N VAL A 59 -5.09 -4.50 -8.92
CA VAL A 59 -5.71 -3.93 -10.12
C VAL A 59 -7.20 -4.23 -10.11
N ARG A 60 -7.58 -5.49 -9.87
CA ARG A 60 -8.98 -5.87 -9.76
C ARG A 60 -9.68 -5.17 -8.58
N SER A 61 -8.97 -4.96 -7.46
CA SER A 61 -9.48 -4.16 -6.34
C SER A 61 -9.88 -2.75 -6.78
N ALA A 62 -9.03 -2.08 -7.57
CA ALA A 62 -9.33 -0.75 -8.11
C ALA A 62 -10.47 -0.79 -9.14
N ASP A 63 -10.55 -1.81 -10.00
CA ASP A 63 -11.63 -1.96 -10.98
C ASP A 63 -12.99 -2.14 -10.28
N ASP A 64 -13.07 -3.02 -9.26
CA ASP A 64 -14.29 -3.24 -8.49
C ASP A 64 -14.72 -1.99 -7.70
N PHE A 65 -13.75 -1.20 -7.22
CA PHE A 65 -14.03 0.10 -6.61
C PHE A 65 -14.62 1.10 -7.61
N VAL A 66 -14.02 1.25 -8.79
CA VAL A 66 -14.54 2.14 -9.85
C VAL A 66 -15.94 1.70 -10.29
N ALA A 67 -16.16 0.40 -10.44
CA ALA A 67 -17.47 -0.19 -10.77
C ALA A 67 -18.50 -0.13 -9.63
N SER A 68 -18.13 0.43 -8.46
CA SER A 68 -18.99 0.48 -7.27
C SER A 68 -19.36 -0.89 -6.68
N ASN A 69 -18.56 -1.92 -6.94
CA ASN A 69 -18.68 -3.24 -6.31
C ASN A 69 -18.00 -3.28 -4.93
N ALA A 70 -17.03 -2.39 -4.69
CA ALA A 70 -16.33 -2.22 -3.42
C ALA A 70 -16.34 -0.74 -2.98
N ASP A 71 -16.24 -0.50 -1.68
CA ASP A 71 -16.24 0.86 -1.10
C ASP A 71 -14.82 1.40 -0.93
N MET A 72 -13.81 0.55 -1.11
CA MET A 72 -12.40 0.90 -1.03
C MET A 72 -11.57 0.10 -2.02
N PHE A 73 -10.35 0.58 -2.29
CA PHE A 73 -9.31 -0.21 -2.94
C PHE A 73 -7.95 0.02 -2.28
N PHE A 74 -7.07 -0.97 -2.44
CA PHE A 74 -5.69 -0.90 -1.96
C PHE A 74 -4.76 -0.72 -3.16
N PHE A 75 -3.87 0.29 -3.10
CA PHE A 75 -2.85 0.50 -4.12
C PHE A 75 -1.65 1.29 -3.58
N ALA A 76 -0.50 1.22 -4.27
CA ALA A 76 0.65 2.07 -3.98
C ALA A 76 0.43 3.49 -4.54
N PHE A 77 0.93 4.52 -3.86
CA PHE A 77 0.97 5.87 -4.40
C PHE A 77 1.77 5.95 -5.72
N GLY A 78 1.46 6.95 -6.53
CA GLY A 78 2.18 7.25 -7.77
C GLY A 78 1.86 6.32 -8.95
N GLY A 79 1.10 5.24 -8.73
CA GLY A 79 0.68 4.34 -9.81
C GLY A 79 -0.33 4.98 -10.76
N PRO A 80 -0.24 4.71 -12.09
CA PRO A 80 -1.22 5.22 -13.06
C PRO A 80 -2.67 4.85 -12.70
N LYS A 81 -2.86 3.64 -12.14
CA LYS A 81 -4.19 3.12 -11.74
C LYS A 81 -4.85 3.96 -10.63
N VAL A 82 -4.06 4.58 -9.74
CA VAL A 82 -4.59 5.47 -8.70
C VAL A 82 -5.18 6.74 -9.32
N ARG A 83 -4.48 7.32 -10.30
CA ARG A 83 -4.97 8.52 -11.03
C ARG A 83 -6.19 8.21 -11.88
N GLU A 84 -6.19 7.05 -12.55
CA GLU A 84 -7.35 6.57 -13.30
C GLU A 84 -8.59 6.45 -12.40
N ALA A 85 -8.44 5.79 -11.24
CA ALA A 85 -9.52 5.65 -10.27
C ALA A 85 -10.00 7.01 -9.75
N ASP A 86 -9.06 7.91 -9.41
CA ASP A 86 -9.36 9.28 -8.93
C ASP A 86 -10.26 10.04 -9.91
N VAL A 87 -9.86 10.08 -11.18
CA VAL A 87 -10.64 10.75 -12.24
C VAL A 87 -11.99 10.07 -12.46
N SER A 88 -12.01 8.72 -12.50
CA SER A 88 -13.22 7.95 -12.81
C SER A 88 -14.33 8.11 -11.78
N VAL A 89 -13.99 8.34 -10.50
CA VAL A 89 -14.99 8.45 -9.43
C VAL A 89 -15.21 9.88 -8.93
N GLY A 90 -14.59 10.88 -9.57
CA GLY A 90 -14.72 12.28 -9.17
C GLY A 90 -13.93 12.64 -7.91
N GLY A 91 -12.87 11.91 -7.61
CA GLY A 91 -11.95 12.12 -6.50
C GLY A 91 -11.90 10.96 -5.51
N ILE A 92 -10.67 10.68 -5.04
CA ILE A 92 -10.41 9.69 -3.99
C ILE A 92 -9.81 10.34 -2.75
N ARG A 93 -9.82 9.61 -1.64
CA ARG A 93 -9.16 9.98 -0.39
C ARG A 93 -8.42 8.76 0.17
N ALA A 94 -7.19 8.99 0.63
CA ALA A 94 -6.44 8.02 1.43
C ALA A 94 -6.97 8.03 2.88
N LEU A 95 -7.20 6.85 3.45
CA LEU A 95 -7.64 6.72 4.85
C LEU A 95 -6.44 6.87 5.80
N GLU A 96 -6.67 7.62 6.86
CA GLU A 96 -5.69 7.85 7.92
C GLU A 96 -5.60 6.63 8.84
N ILE A 97 -4.38 6.32 9.29
CA ILE A 97 -4.09 5.27 10.28
C ILE A 97 -3.94 5.91 11.67
N ASP A 98 -4.65 5.39 12.65
CA ASP A 98 -4.42 5.74 14.04
C ASP A 98 -3.14 5.04 14.55
N PRO A 99 -2.10 5.79 14.95
CA PRO A 99 -0.87 5.22 15.49
C PRO A 99 -1.08 4.34 16.72
N ALA A 100 -2.11 4.60 17.53
CA ALA A 100 -2.43 3.81 18.71
C ALA A 100 -2.82 2.36 18.36
N GLY A 101 -3.22 2.09 17.12
CA GLY A 101 -3.56 0.75 16.65
C GLY A 101 -2.37 -0.10 16.21
N MET A 102 -1.18 0.47 16.08
CA MET A 102 0.01 -0.26 15.56
C MET A 102 0.39 -1.51 16.36
N PRO A 103 0.26 -1.57 17.68
CA PRO A 103 0.52 -2.82 18.43
C PRO A 103 -0.35 -4.00 17.97
N ALA A 104 -1.61 -3.75 17.58
CA ALA A 104 -2.48 -4.80 17.04
C ALA A 104 -2.07 -5.20 15.61
N ALA A 105 -1.74 -4.24 14.77
CA ALA A 105 -1.27 -4.49 13.40
C ALA A 105 0.04 -5.31 13.39
N ARG A 106 0.98 -5.02 14.29
CA ARG A 106 2.27 -5.74 14.40
C ARG A 106 2.12 -7.21 14.82
N LYS A 107 1.02 -7.60 15.45
CA LYS A 107 0.73 -9.03 15.71
C LYS A 107 0.45 -9.81 14.42
N ILE A 108 -0.01 -9.13 13.37
CA ILE A 108 -0.31 -9.71 12.07
C ILE A 108 0.91 -9.57 11.14
N MET A 109 1.55 -8.38 11.17
CA MET A 109 2.67 -8.03 10.30
C MET A 109 3.72 -7.23 11.10
N ALA A 110 4.68 -7.96 11.69
CA ALA A 110 5.66 -7.42 12.65
C ALA A 110 6.54 -6.31 12.05
N TRP A 111 6.82 -6.37 10.75
CA TRP A 111 7.69 -5.43 10.01
C TRP A 111 6.95 -4.22 9.44
N GLY A 112 5.63 -4.09 9.69
CA GLY A 112 4.88 -2.91 9.29
C GLY A 112 5.22 -1.69 10.17
N TYR A 113 5.26 -0.52 9.56
CA TYR A 113 5.54 0.74 10.24
C TYR A 113 4.68 1.88 9.68
N LEU A 114 4.74 3.03 10.33
CA LEU A 114 4.05 4.24 9.87
C LEU A 114 5.05 5.19 9.19
N THR A 115 4.60 5.80 8.09
CA THR A 115 5.30 6.85 7.38
C THR A 115 4.44 8.11 7.35
N ASP A 116 5.04 9.26 7.59
CA ASP A 116 4.39 10.55 7.41
C ASP A 116 4.34 10.90 5.93
N VAL A 117 3.18 11.31 5.45
CA VAL A 117 2.97 11.83 4.10
C VAL A 117 2.23 13.16 4.16
N ALA A 118 2.51 14.02 3.19
CA ALA A 118 1.86 15.32 3.05
C ALA A 118 1.26 15.47 1.64
N PRO A 119 0.29 16.37 1.44
CA PRO A 119 -0.26 16.66 0.12
C PRO A 119 0.82 16.95 -0.91
N GLY A 120 0.68 16.39 -2.10
CA GLY A 120 1.63 16.60 -3.19
C GLY A 120 1.29 15.75 -4.43
N PRO A 121 1.92 16.04 -5.57
CA PRO A 121 1.59 15.39 -6.85
C PRO A 121 1.77 13.86 -6.84
N ALA A 122 2.69 13.34 -6.00
CA ALA A 122 2.93 11.91 -5.84
C ALA A 122 1.93 11.22 -4.90
N PHE A 123 1.15 11.99 -4.12
CA PHE A 123 0.30 11.49 -3.06
C PHE A 123 -1.19 11.79 -3.32
N THR A 124 -1.68 11.39 -4.49
CA THR A 124 -3.11 11.51 -4.85
C THR A 124 -4.01 11.02 -3.71
N GLY A 125 -5.00 11.82 -3.33
CA GLY A 125 -5.95 11.50 -2.25
C GLY A 125 -5.47 11.86 -0.85
N VAL A 126 -4.28 12.42 -0.68
CA VAL A 126 -3.79 12.99 0.58
C VAL A 126 -4.15 14.47 0.64
N GLU A 127 -5.05 14.86 1.57
CA GLU A 127 -5.57 16.23 1.69
C GLU A 127 -4.87 17.06 2.78
N LYS A 128 -4.24 16.41 3.75
CA LYS A 128 -3.50 17.00 4.87
C LYS A 128 -2.32 16.09 5.25
N PRO A 129 -1.33 16.57 6.00
CA PRO A 129 -0.31 15.71 6.59
C PRO A 129 -0.98 14.58 7.40
N MET A 130 -0.57 13.34 7.14
CA MET A 130 -1.16 12.16 7.77
C MET A 130 -0.17 11.00 7.84
N LYS A 131 -0.51 10.00 8.66
CA LYS A 131 0.25 8.74 8.74
C LYS A 131 -0.40 7.66 7.89
N ILE A 132 0.42 6.93 7.16
CA ILE A 132 -0.01 5.77 6.37
C ILE A 132 0.76 4.53 6.81
N TYR A 133 0.18 3.36 6.55
CA TYR A 133 0.86 2.08 6.77
C TYR A 133 1.89 1.84 5.68
N SER A 134 3.09 1.43 6.07
CA SER A 134 4.21 1.16 5.17
C SER A 134 4.86 -0.18 5.50
N PHE A 135 5.48 -0.75 4.50
CA PHE A 135 6.32 -1.94 4.59
C PHE A 135 7.35 -1.89 3.48
N ASP A 136 8.50 -2.51 3.72
CA ASP A 136 9.58 -2.51 2.74
C ASP A 136 9.34 -3.55 1.65
N ASN A 137 9.68 -3.20 0.42
CA ASN A 137 9.89 -4.17 -0.65
C ASN A 137 11.32 -4.67 -0.56
N VAL A 138 11.51 -5.96 -0.43
CA VAL A 138 12.83 -6.57 -0.29
C VAL A 138 13.18 -7.42 -1.51
N LEU A 139 14.41 -7.31 -1.97
CA LEU A 139 14.98 -8.23 -2.93
C LEU A 139 15.59 -9.41 -2.15
N ILE A 140 15.15 -10.62 -2.46
CA ILE A 140 15.65 -11.84 -1.82
C ILE A 140 16.36 -12.71 -2.84
N THR A 141 17.40 -13.40 -2.40
CA THR A 141 18.16 -14.33 -3.23
C THR A 141 18.45 -15.62 -2.47
N HIS A 142 18.91 -16.63 -3.18
CA HIS A 142 19.31 -17.90 -2.56
C HIS A 142 20.62 -17.72 -1.77
N ALA A 143 20.73 -18.33 -0.57
CA ALA A 143 21.92 -18.19 0.28
C ALA A 143 23.23 -18.67 -0.36
N LYS A 144 23.17 -19.47 -1.44
CA LYS A 144 24.33 -19.92 -2.21
C LYS A 144 24.54 -19.13 -3.50
N ALA A 145 23.85 -18.01 -3.69
CA ALA A 145 24.12 -17.15 -4.84
C ALA A 145 25.55 -16.59 -4.76
N PRO A 146 26.29 -16.57 -5.87
CA PRO A 146 27.66 -16.02 -5.88
C PRO A 146 27.69 -14.56 -5.48
N ASP A 147 28.58 -14.18 -4.58
CA ASP A 147 28.70 -12.83 -4.04
C ASP A 147 28.95 -11.80 -5.14
N ASP A 148 29.76 -12.14 -6.14
CA ASP A 148 30.06 -11.27 -7.29
C ASP A 148 28.81 -10.97 -8.13
N LEU A 149 27.90 -11.92 -8.27
CA LEU A 149 26.62 -11.73 -8.96
C LEU A 149 25.75 -10.74 -8.18
N ILE A 150 25.65 -10.91 -6.86
CA ILE A 150 24.84 -10.04 -6.01
C ILE A 150 25.42 -8.62 -5.97
N TYR A 151 26.76 -8.52 -5.86
CA TYR A 151 27.45 -7.22 -5.93
C TYR A 151 27.15 -6.51 -7.25
N LYS A 152 27.33 -7.17 -8.39
CA LYS A 152 27.06 -6.60 -9.72
C LYS A 152 25.61 -6.15 -9.87
N LEU A 153 24.66 -6.94 -9.34
CA LEU A 153 23.24 -6.59 -9.37
C LEU A 153 22.98 -5.30 -8.58
N LEU A 154 23.44 -5.23 -7.34
CA LEU A 154 23.23 -4.06 -6.49
C LEU A 154 23.95 -2.81 -7.03
N ASP A 155 25.18 -2.96 -7.51
CA ASP A 155 25.95 -1.87 -8.14
C ASP A 155 25.22 -1.35 -9.38
N SER A 156 24.74 -2.24 -10.26
CA SER A 156 23.93 -1.87 -11.41
C SER A 156 22.68 -1.10 -11.02
N MET A 157 21.94 -1.56 -10.00
CA MET A 157 20.74 -0.87 -9.52
C MET A 157 21.04 0.54 -9.00
N VAL A 158 22.18 0.74 -8.33
CA VAL A 158 22.61 2.07 -7.86
C VAL A 158 22.96 2.97 -9.03
N GLN A 159 23.73 2.46 -10.01
CA GLN A 159 24.19 3.25 -11.16
C GLN A 159 23.04 3.60 -12.11
N THR A 160 22.05 2.71 -12.27
CA THR A 160 20.90 2.93 -13.16
C THR A 160 19.65 3.42 -12.43
N LYS A 161 19.80 3.99 -11.24
CA LYS A 161 18.65 4.44 -10.42
C LYS A 161 17.70 5.35 -11.19
N ALA A 162 18.20 6.26 -12.01
CA ALA A 162 17.37 7.16 -12.79
C ALA A 162 16.42 6.41 -13.75
N ASP A 163 16.92 5.37 -14.41
CA ASP A 163 16.15 4.54 -15.31
C ASP A 163 15.10 3.72 -14.55
N LEU A 164 15.48 3.18 -13.39
CA LEU A 164 14.56 2.45 -12.52
C LEU A 164 13.41 3.34 -12.04
N VAL A 165 13.70 4.58 -11.66
CA VAL A 165 12.69 5.57 -11.23
C VAL A 165 11.78 5.96 -12.40
N ALA A 166 12.30 6.07 -13.62
CA ALA A 166 11.50 6.37 -14.80
C ALA A 166 10.47 5.26 -15.10
N ILE A 167 10.84 3.99 -14.85
CA ILE A 167 9.95 2.85 -15.00
C ILE A 167 8.97 2.73 -13.82
N ALA A 168 9.46 2.91 -12.60
CA ALA A 168 8.70 2.73 -11.36
C ALA A 168 9.01 3.86 -10.35
N PRO A 169 8.24 4.96 -10.34
CA PRO A 169 8.47 6.12 -9.48
C PRO A 169 8.69 5.81 -7.99
N PRO A 170 8.06 4.78 -7.37
CA PRO A 170 8.35 4.41 -5.99
C PRO A 170 9.81 4.01 -5.72
N LEU A 171 10.57 3.62 -6.74
CA LEU A 171 12.01 3.31 -6.60
C LEU A 171 12.87 4.56 -6.33
N GLN A 172 12.29 5.75 -6.35
CA GLN A 172 12.94 6.97 -5.83
C GLN A 172 13.49 6.78 -4.40
N GLU A 173 12.79 6.00 -3.58
CA GLU A 173 13.18 5.72 -2.19
C GLU A 173 14.35 4.73 -2.08
N PHE A 174 14.65 3.98 -3.15
CA PHE A 174 15.81 3.08 -3.15
C PHE A 174 17.11 3.88 -3.00
N SER A 175 17.93 3.48 -2.02
CA SER A 175 19.28 4.04 -1.86
C SER A 175 20.24 2.98 -1.33
N ALA A 176 21.51 3.09 -1.72
CA ALA A 176 22.57 2.22 -1.23
C ALA A 176 22.77 2.32 0.31
N ALA A 177 22.46 3.48 0.89
CA ALA A 177 22.58 3.71 2.34
C ALA A 177 21.50 2.99 3.16
N PHE A 178 20.33 2.67 2.57
CA PHE A 178 19.22 2.00 3.23
C PHE A 178 18.99 0.57 2.73
N GLY A 179 19.80 0.13 1.77
CA GLY A 179 19.62 -1.16 1.11
C GLY A 179 19.90 -2.37 1.98
N TYR A 180 20.45 -2.20 3.17
CA TYR A 180 20.71 -3.30 4.10
C TYR A 180 20.26 -2.92 5.51
N ARG A 181 19.19 -3.53 5.95
CA ARG A 181 18.79 -3.58 7.37
C ARG A 181 18.92 -5.03 7.81
N ALA A 182 19.96 -5.33 8.58
CA ALA A 182 20.12 -6.61 9.26
C ALA A 182 19.08 -6.76 10.37
#